data_d86cd93a8ec279e8bd03bc7e098f8ee3
#
_entry.id   d86cd93a8ec279e8bd03bc7e098f8ee3
#
_cell.length_a   1.000
_cell.length_b   1.000
_cell.length_c   1.000
_cell.angle_alpha   90.00
_cell.angle_beta   90.00
_cell.angle_gamma   90.00
#
_symmetry.space_group_name_H-M   'P 1'
#
loop_
_entity.id
_entity.type
_entity.pdbx_description
1 polymer ?
#
loop_
_entity_poly.entity_id
_entity_poly.type
_entity_poly.pdbx_seq_one_letter_code
_entity_poly.pdbx_strand_id
1 'polypeptide(L)'
;MMPSRYTRKISIEDARIEAEALGVVHEIIPIEPLVESYRTQLDPIFQGLPEDTTEENLQCRISGNLLRAISNKTGRLVLATGNKSEMAVGYATLYGDMAGGFAVIKDVFKTLVYELAAYRNRIGTAIPERVITRPPSAELAPDQEDTDSLPPYDILDGILTMLVDQEASVADCVAVGYERETVKKVEH
;
A
#
# COMPACT_ATOMS: atom_id res chain seq x y z
N MET A 1 -11.72 -6.84 -4.33
CA MET A 1 -11.58 -5.37 -4.30
C MET A 1 -12.54 -4.78 -3.27
N MET A 2 -12.10 -3.74 -2.55
CA MET A 2 -12.90 -3.06 -1.51
C MET A 2 -12.92 -1.55 -1.79
N PRO A 3 -13.60 -1.11 -2.87
CA PRO A 3 -13.55 0.27 -3.29
C PRO A 3 -14.28 1.21 -2.31
N SER A 4 -13.68 2.39 -2.11
CA SER A 4 -14.27 3.57 -1.51
C SER A 4 -14.53 4.64 -2.58
N ARG A 5 -14.96 5.84 -2.16
CA ARG A 5 -15.15 7.00 -3.05
C ARG A 5 -13.86 7.46 -3.75
N TYR A 6 -12.71 7.15 -3.16
CA TYR A 6 -11.39 7.54 -3.68
C TYR A 6 -10.79 6.51 -4.65
N THR A 7 -11.34 5.29 -4.67
CA THR A 7 -10.84 4.23 -5.55
C THR A 7 -11.12 4.55 -7.00
N ARG A 8 -10.06 4.66 -7.80
CA ARG A 8 -10.15 4.98 -9.23
C ARG A 8 -10.81 3.82 -9.99
N LYS A 9 -11.67 4.14 -10.95
CA LYS A 9 -12.33 3.13 -11.81
C LYS A 9 -11.31 2.24 -12.53
N ILE A 10 -10.20 2.83 -12.96
CA ILE A 10 -9.11 2.12 -13.62
C ILE A 10 -8.48 1.04 -12.71
N SER A 11 -8.39 1.28 -11.39
CA SER A 11 -7.85 0.30 -10.43
C SER A 11 -8.75 -0.92 -10.29
N ILE A 12 -10.07 -0.70 -10.30
CA ILE A 12 -11.06 -1.79 -10.28
C ILE A 12 -10.99 -2.60 -11.59
N GLU A 13 -10.87 -1.92 -12.73
CA GLU A 13 -10.74 -2.58 -14.04
C GLU A 13 -9.45 -3.40 -14.14
N ASP A 14 -8.32 -2.83 -13.72
CA ASP A 14 -7.03 -3.51 -13.76
C ASP A 14 -7.02 -4.76 -12.89
N ALA A 15 -7.54 -4.68 -11.66
CA ALA A 15 -7.65 -5.83 -10.78
C ALA A 15 -8.56 -6.94 -11.36
N ARG A 16 -9.65 -6.56 -12.07
CA ARG A 16 -10.49 -7.54 -12.76
C ARG A 16 -9.74 -8.22 -13.90
N ILE A 17 -9.06 -7.44 -14.75
CA ILE A 17 -8.28 -7.97 -15.88
C ILE A 17 -7.19 -8.94 -15.38
N GLU A 18 -6.47 -8.54 -14.32
CA GLU A 18 -5.43 -9.37 -13.73
C GLU A 18 -5.99 -10.67 -13.13
N ALA A 19 -7.11 -10.59 -12.39
CA ALA A 19 -7.76 -11.77 -11.83
C ALA A 19 -8.23 -12.75 -12.92
N GLU A 20 -8.80 -12.24 -14.01
CA GLU A 20 -9.21 -13.05 -15.18
C GLU A 20 -8.00 -13.70 -15.85
N ALA A 21 -6.91 -12.95 -16.06
CA ALA A 21 -5.68 -13.47 -16.68
C ALA A 21 -5.01 -14.55 -15.82
N LEU A 22 -5.13 -14.46 -14.50
CA LEU A 22 -4.61 -15.45 -13.55
C LEU A 22 -5.59 -16.60 -13.29
N GLY A 23 -6.83 -16.52 -13.76
CA GLY A 23 -7.87 -17.52 -13.52
C GLY A 23 -8.30 -17.63 -12.05
N VAL A 24 -8.20 -16.52 -11.28
CA VAL A 24 -8.58 -16.48 -9.89
C VAL A 24 -9.94 -15.83 -9.68
N VAL A 25 -10.67 -16.27 -8.66
CA VAL A 25 -11.95 -15.65 -8.29
C VAL A 25 -11.67 -14.29 -7.67
N HIS A 26 -12.41 -13.28 -8.12
CA HIS A 26 -12.35 -11.96 -7.52
C HIS A 26 -13.76 -11.48 -7.15
N GLU A 27 -13.83 -10.71 -6.08
CA GLU A 27 -15.07 -10.13 -5.55
C GLU A 27 -14.91 -8.63 -5.35
N ILE A 28 -16.02 -7.91 -5.48
CA ILE A 28 -16.07 -6.47 -5.19
C ILE A 28 -16.98 -6.24 -3.99
N ILE A 29 -16.42 -5.76 -2.91
CA ILE A 29 -17.12 -5.45 -1.65
C ILE A 29 -16.90 -3.96 -1.35
N PRO A 30 -17.81 -3.06 -1.78
CA PRO A 30 -17.66 -1.63 -1.51
C PRO A 30 -17.64 -1.35 -0.01
N ILE A 31 -16.64 -0.59 0.45
CA ILE A 31 -16.52 -0.22 1.87
C ILE A 31 -17.20 1.10 2.21
N GLU A 32 -17.60 1.88 1.22
CA GLU A 32 -18.17 3.21 1.41
C GLU A 32 -19.32 3.27 2.43
N PRO A 33 -20.31 2.36 2.42
CA PRO A 33 -21.39 2.38 3.42
C PRO A 33 -20.87 2.20 4.87
N LEU A 34 -19.81 1.44 5.04
CA LEU A 34 -19.18 1.23 6.35
C LEU A 34 -18.41 2.48 6.78
N VAL A 35 -17.66 3.08 5.86
CA VAL A 35 -16.93 4.33 6.11
C VAL A 35 -17.90 5.43 6.55
N GLU A 36 -19.02 5.62 5.86
CA GLU A 36 -20.05 6.59 6.22
C GLU A 36 -20.69 6.29 7.59
N SER A 37 -20.91 5.02 7.91
CA SER A 37 -21.42 4.63 9.22
C SER A 37 -20.47 5.02 10.36
N TYR A 38 -19.17 4.75 10.17
CA TYR A 38 -18.13 5.16 11.15
C TYR A 38 -18.04 6.69 11.26
N ARG A 39 -18.03 7.42 10.14
CA ARG A 39 -18.02 8.88 10.14
C ARG A 39 -19.20 9.45 10.92
N THR A 40 -20.40 8.97 10.66
CA THR A 40 -21.61 9.39 11.39
C THR A 40 -21.51 9.15 12.90
N GLN A 41 -20.95 8.01 13.31
CA GLN A 41 -20.80 7.68 14.74
C GLN A 41 -19.72 8.53 15.43
N LEU A 42 -18.68 8.92 14.70
CA LEU A 42 -17.54 9.66 15.23
C LEU A 42 -17.71 11.18 15.10
N ASP A 43 -18.62 11.67 14.25
CA ASP A 43 -18.85 13.09 14.00
C ASP A 43 -19.00 13.94 15.28
N PRO A 44 -19.77 13.51 16.31
CA PRO A 44 -19.88 14.29 17.56
C PRO A 44 -18.55 14.40 18.34
N ILE A 45 -17.62 13.46 18.13
CA ILE A 45 -16.31 13.43 18.79
C ILE A 45 -15.28 14.22 17.98
N PHE A 46 -15.39 14.20 16.64
CA PHE A 46 -14.46 14.85 15.74
C PHE A 46 -14.85 16.29 15.37
N GLN A 47 -15.95 16.78 15.93
CA GLN A 47 -16.45 18.12 15.63
C GLN A 47 -15.36 19.20 15.83
N GLY A 48 -15.08 19.95 14.76
CA GLY A 48 -14.06 21.00 14.74
C GLY A 48 -12.63 20.53 14.53
N LEU A 49 -12.39 19.23 14.35
CA LEU A 49 -11.10 18.68 13.94
C LEU A 49 -11.06 18.57 12.42
N PRO A 50 -9.93 18.91 11.76
CA PRO A 50 -9.74 18.69 10.32
C PRO A 50 -9.60 17.19 10.03
N GLU A 51 -9.96 16.78 8.81
CA GLU A 51 -9.61 15.45 8.30
C GLU A 51 -8.09 15.29 8.18
N ASP A 52 -7.59 14.09 8.52
CA ASP A 52 -6.17 13.73 8.44
C ASP A 52 -6.01 12.23 8.11
N THR A 53 -4.87 11.65 8.43
CA THR A 53 -4.63 10.21 8.25
C THR A 53 -5.58 9.29 9.04
N THR A 54 -6.40 9.83 9.94
CA THR A 54 -7.40 9.06 10.69
C THR A 54 -8.44 8.46 9.76
N GLU A 55 -8.95 9.24 8.79
CA GLU A 55 -9.96 8.80 7.83
C GLU A 55 -9.38 7.79 6.84
N GLU A 56 -8.11 7.93 6.45
CA GLU A 56 -7.39 6.96 5.61
C GLU A 56 -7.23 5.62 6.36
N ASN A 57 -6.72 5.69 7.59
CA ASN A 57 -6.54 4.54 8.47
C ASN A 57 -7.86 3.80 8.76
N LEU A 58 -8.97 4.55 8.88
CA LEU A 58 -10.29 3.97 9.06
C LEU A 58 -10.68 3.08 7.88
N GLN A 59 -10.49 3.55 6.64
CA GLN A 59 -10.77 2.78 5.42
C GLN A 59 -9.95 1.49 5.38
N CYS A 60 -8.65 1.56 5.67
CA CYS A 60 -7.76 0.40 5.73
C CYS A 60 -8.22 -0.62 6.77
N ARG A 61 -8.60 -0.18 7.98
CA ARG A 61 -9.05 -1.06 9.06
C ARG A 61 -10.40 -1.71 8.77
N ILE A 62 -11.32 -1.00 8.14
CA ILE A 62 -12.59 -1.56 7.66
C ILE A 62 -12.31 -2.71 6.68
N SER A 63 -11.43 -2.49 5.70
CA SER A 63 -11.01 -3.52 4.73
C SER A 63 -10.36 -4.72 5.43
N GLY A 64 -9.46 -4.48 6.37
CA GLY A 64 -8.81 -5.52 7.16
C GLY A 64 -9.80 -6.35 7.98
N ASN A 65 -10.81 -5.70 8.56
CA ASN A 65 -11.87 -6.40 9.32
C ASN A 65 -12.73 -7.30 8.42
N LEU A 66 -13.11 -6.83 7.23
CA LEU A 66 -13.86 -7.63 6.25
C LEU A 66 -13.04 -8.85 5.79
N LEU A 67 -11.75 -8.67 5.48
CA LEU A 67 -10.86 -9.77 5.09
C LEU A 67 -10.75 -10.82 6.20
N ARG A 68 -10.61 -10.41 7.45
CA ARG A 68 -10.57 -11.32 8.60
C ARG A 68 -11.88 -12.07 8.80
N ALA A 69 -13.03 -11.41 8.62
CA ALA A 69 -14.33 -12.07 8.69
C ALA A 69 -14.48 -13.15 7.61
N ILE A 70 -14.06 -12.84 6.36
CA ILE A 70 -14.04 -13.83 5.26
C ILE A 70 -13.10 -14.98 5.59
N SER A 71 -11.88 -14.67 6.04
CA SER A 71 -10.89 -15.67 6.46
C SER A 71 -11.45 -16.64 7.50
N ASN A 72 -12.00 -16.09 8.58
CA ASN A 72 -12.58 -16.90 9.67
C ASN A 72 -13.73 -17.78 9.18
N LYS A 73 -14.58 -17.27 8.29
CA LYS A 73 -15.75 -18.01 7.80
C LYS A 73 -15.38 -19.09 6.79
N THR A 74 -14.34 -18.85 5.97
CA THR A 74 -13.97 -19.74 4.85
C THR A 74 -12.75 -20.61 5.15
N GLY A 75 -12.02 -20.36 6.23
CA GLY A 75 -10.75 -21.04 6.54
C GLY A 75 -9.59 -20.63 5.62
N ARG A 76 -9.74 -19.57 4.81
CA ARG A 76 -8.70 -19.10 3.90
C ARG A 76 -7.71 -18.19 4.61
N LEU A 77 -6.43 -18.32 4.27
CA LEU A 77 -5.38 -17.42 4.76
C LEU A 77 -5.47 -16.05 4.05
N VAL A 78 -5.41 -14.96 4.82
CA VAL A 78 -5.25 -13.61 4.26
C VAL A 78 -3.77 -13.35 4.03
N LEU A 79 -3.43 -12.92 2.82
CA LEU A 79 -2.09 -12.45 2.48
C LEU A 79 -2.03 -10.94 2.61
N ALA A 80 -1.01 -10.43 3.30
CA ALA A 80 -0.65 -9.01 3.29
C ALA A 80 0.26 -8.73 2.09
N THR A 81 0.09 -7.58 1.47
CA THR A 81 0.79 -7.17 0.24
C THR A 81 1.77 -6.03 0.46
N GLY A 82 1.95 -5.57 1.70
CA GLY A 82 2.96 -4.56 2.06
C GLY A 82 4.36 -5.06 1.72
N ASN A 83 5.16 -4.22 1.09
CA ASN A 83 6.53 -4.47 0.71
C ASN A 83 7.52 -3.89 1.72
N LYS A 84 8.83 -4.17 1.54
CA LYS A 84 9.89 -3.73 2.46
C LYS A 84 9.99 -2.21 2.56
N SER A 85 9.86 -1.51 1.45
CA SER A 85 9.96 -0.04 1.40
C SER A 85 8.86 0.63 2.21
N GLU A 86 7.60 0.20 2.01
CA GLU A 86 6.44 0.70 2.76
C GLU A 86 6.54 0.37 4.26
N MET A 87 6.93 -0.86 4.57
CA MET A 87 7.05 -1.33 5.96
C MET A 87 8.17 -0.60 6.74
N ALA A 88 9.29 -0.33 6.09
CA ALA A 88 10.45 0.28 6.73
C ALA A 88 10.20 1.74 7.15
N VAL A 89 9.38 2.48 6.41
CA VAL A 89 9.05 3.89 6.69
C VAL A 89 7.66 4.06 7.34
N GLY A 90 7.00 2.97 7.73
CA GLY A 90 5.69 3.03 8.35
C GLY A 90 4.56 3.47 7.41
N TYR A 91 4.74 3.40 6.09
CA TYR A 91 3.69 3.67 5.11
C TYR A 91 2.73 2.48 5.03
N ALA A 92 2.09 2.21 6.15
CA ALA A 92 1.18 1.09 6.35
C ALA A 92 0.26 1.37 7.56
N THR A 93 -0.94 0.81 7.51
CA THR A 93 -1.92 0.95 8.60
C THR A 93 -1.95 -0.32 9.46
N LEU A 94 -1.58 -0.19 10.73
CA LEU A 94 -1.72 -1.28 11.71
C LEU A 94 -3.17 -1.77 11.77
N TYR A 95 -3.35 -3.09 11.67
CA TYR A 95 -4.66 -3.76 11.62
C TYR A 95 -5.52 -3.43 10.39
N GLY A 96 -4.96 -2.69 9.42
CA GLY A 96 -5.56 -2.41 8.11
C GLY A 96 -4.96 -3.31 7.02
N ASP A 97 -4.16 -2.73 6.15
CA ASP A 97 -3.43 -3.43 5.07
C ASP A 97 -2.41 -4.47 5.58
N MET A 98 -1.93 -4.31 6.82
CA MET A 98 -1.10 -5.30 7.52
C MET A 98 -1.87 -6.45 8.16
N ALA A 99 -3.19 -6.56 7.96
CA ALA A 99 -4.05 -7.53 8.67
C ALA A 99 -3.90 -8.99 8.18
N GLY A 100 -2.97 -9.28 7.28
CA GLY A 100 -2.72 -10.62 6.76
C GLY A 100 -2.07 -11.58 7.76
N GLY A 101 -2.32 -12.87 7.60
CA GLY A 101 -1.64 -13.94 8.35
C GLY A 101 -0.26 -14.28 7.79
N PHE A 102 0.05 -13.84 6.56
CA PHE A 102 1.35 -14.01 5.93
C PHE A 102 1.64 -12.83 4.98
N ALA A 103 2.79 -12.21 5.12
CA ALA A 103 3.24 -11.09 4.29
C ALA A 103 4.30 -11.57 3.29
N VAL A 104 3.84 -11.87 2.07
CA VAL A 104 4.64 -12.58 1.04
C VAL A 104 5.85 -11.78 0.58
N ILE A 105 5.71 -10.47 0.44
CA ILE A 105 6.73 -9.57 -0.13
C ILE A 105 7.27 -8.53 0.87
N LYS A 106 7.09 -8.78 2.18
CA LYS A 106 7.51 -7.81 3.21
C LYS A 106 9.02 -7.53 3.25
N ASP A 107 9.82 -8.40 2.65
CA ASP A 107 11.28 -8.27 2.57
C ASP A 107 11.77 -7.97 1.14
N VAL A 108 10.84 -7.54 0.28
CA VAL A 108 11.12 -7.17 -1.11
C VAL A 108 10.93 -5.66 -1.26
N PHE A 109 11.95 -4.95 -1.73
CA PHE A 109 11.86 -3.52 -2.02
C PHE A 109 10.87 -3.23 -3.16
N LYS A 110 10.25 -2.06 -3.16
CA LYS A 110 9.26 -1.64 -4.17
C LYS A 110 9.83 -1.66 -5.59
N THR A 111 11.06 -1.23 -5.76
CA THR A 111 11.75 -1.29 -7.06
C THR A 111 11.85 -2.73 -7.58
N LEU A 112 12.22 -3.67 -6.72
CA LEU A 112 12.26 -5.09 -7.06
C LEU A 112 10.86 -5.67 -7.33
N VAL A 113 9.82 -5.19 -6.65
CA VAL A 113 8.42 -5.59 -6.95
C VAL A 113 8.07 -5.22 -8.39
N TYR A 114 8.44 -4.04 -8.88
CA TYR A 114 8.25 -3.65 -10.28
C TYR A 114 9.04 -4.55 -11.26
N GLU A 115 10.28 -4.86 -10.94
CA GLU A 115 11.08 -5.79 -11.75
C GLU A 115 10.46 -7.19 -11.83
N LEU A 116 9.95 -7.70 -10.69
CA LEU A 116 9.26 -8.98 -10.61
C LEU A 116 7.94 -8.96 -11.42
N ALA A 117 7.19 -7.87 -11.38
CA ALA A 117 5.98 -7.70 -12.19
C ALA A 117 6.31 -7.70 -13.69
N ALA A 118 7.34 -6.98 -14.10
CA ALA A 118 7.83 -6.98 -15.48
C ALA A 118 8.35 -8.36 -15.90
N TYR A 119 9.06 -9.05 -15.01
CA TYR A 119 9.51 -10.45 -15.26
C TYR A 119 8.33 -11.40 -15.41
N ARG A 120 7.30 -11.29 -14.53
CA ARG A 120 6.08 -12.10 -14.62
C ARG A 120 5.42 -11.96 -15.99
N ASN A 121 5.35 -10.75 -16.53
CA ASN A 121 4.75 -10.48 -17.83
C ASN A 121 5.57 -11.03 -19.00
N ARG A 122 6.89 -11.22 -18.85
CA ARG A 122 7.73 -11.90 -19.85
C ARG A 122 7.46 -13.41 -19.95
N ILE A 123 7.03 -14.03 -18.84
CA ILE A 123 6.66 -15.47 -18.82
C ILE A 123 5.26 -15.68 -19.40
N GLY A 124 4.36 -14.74 -19.19
CA GLY A 124 2.99 -14.74 -19.72
C GLY A 124 2.26 -13.54 -19.17
N THR A 125 1.71 -12.72 -20.05
CA THR A 125 1.04 -11.47 -19.70
C THR A 125 -0.13 -11.71 -18.73
N ALA A 126 -0.03 -11.12 -17.54
CA ALA A 126 -1.08 -11.21 -16.52
C ALA A 126 -1.38 -9.83 -15.91
N ILE A 127 -0.35 -9.00 -15.74
CA ILE A 127 -0.44 -7.68 -15.10
C ILE A 127 -0.62 -6.63 -16.20
N PRO A 128 -1.69 -5.80 -16.19
CA PRO A 128 -1.81 -4.71 -17.14
C PRO A 128 -0.61 -3.76 -17.06
N GLU A 129 -0.03 -3.39 -18.23
CA GLU A 129 1.18 -2.56 -18.32
C GLU A 129 1.06 -1.27 -17.49
N ARG A 130 -0.12 -0.65 -17.51
CA ARG A 130 -0.38 0.58 -16.77
C ARG A 130 -0.33 0.42 -15.24
N VAL A 131 -0.47 -0.80 -14.70
CA VAL A 131 -0.27 -1.06 -13.26
C VAL A 131 1.20 -0.91 -12.88
N ILE A 132 2.10 -1.27 -13.81
CA ILE A 132 3.55 -1.18 -13.61
C ILE A 132 4.04 0.27 -13.83
N THR A 133 3.44 0.99 -14.77
CA THR A 133 3.96 2.29 -15.25
C THR A 133 3.32 3.51 -14.61
N ARG A 134 2.12 3.39 -14.03
CA ARG A 134 1.46 4.52 -13.36
C ARG A 134 2.09 4.80 -11.99
N PRO A 135 2.04 6.07 -11.52
CA PRO A 135 2.42 6.40 -10.15
C PRO A 135 1.64 5.56 -9.13
N PRO A 136 2.32 4.98 -8.12
CA PRO A 136 1.65 4.24 -7.06
C PRO A 136 0.85 5.18 -6.16
N SER A 137 -0.27 4.69 -5.66
CA SER A 137 -1.18 5.43 -4.80
C SER A 137 -1.95 4.49 -3.88
N ALA A 138 -2.12 4.88 -2.62
CA ALA A 138 -2.98 4.18 -1.67
C ALA A 138 -4.49 4.36 -1.99
N GLU A 139 -4.86 5.39 -2.76
CA GLU A 139 -6.25 5.72 -3.13
C GLU A 139 -7.20 5.87 -1.91
N LEU A 140 -6.69 6.47 -0.84
CA LEU A 140 -7.43 6.69 0.42
C LEU A 140 -7.87 8.15 0.61
N ALA A 141 -7.33 9.06 -0.23
CA ALA A 141 -7.62 10.49 -0.27
C ALA A 141 -7.76 10.98 -1.73
N PRO A 142 -8.32 12.20 -1.96
CA PRO A 142 -8.42 12.76 -3.29
C PRO A 142 -7.03 12.92 -3.95
N ASP A 143 -6.89 12.48 -5.20
CA ASP A 143 -5.69 12.63 -6.04
C ASP A 143 -4.36 12.21 -5.38
N GLN A 144 -4.43 11.34 -4.38
CA GLN A 144 -3.28 10.88 -3.60
C GLN A 144 -2.27 10.12 -4.47
N GLU A 145 -0.98 10.39 -4.23
CA GLU A 145 0.15 9.60 -4.71
C GLU A 145 1.12 9.30 -3.55
N ASP A 146 1.83 8.18 -3.63
CA ASP A 146 2.80 7.80 -2.58
C ASP A 146 3.91 8.87 -2.43
N THR A 147 4.23 9.56 -3.52
CA THR A 147 5.22 10.65 -3.55
C THR A 147 4.79 11.90 -2.80
N ASP A 148 3.53 12.04 -2.40
CA ASP A 148 3.09 13.14 -1.52
C ASP A 148 3.71 13.01 -0.11
N SER A 149 4.03 11.78 0.29
CA SER A 149 4.57 11.48 1.63
C SER A 149 5.98 10.90 1.59
N LEU A 150 6.34 10.18 0.53
CA LEU A 150 7.59 9.44 0.40
C LEU A 150 8.50 10.05 -0.69
N PRO A 151 9.82 9.89 -0.59
CA PRO A 151 10.69 10.09 -1.74
C PRO A 151 10.35 9.11 -2.87
N PRO A 152 10.73 9.39 -4.14
CA PRO A 152 10.66 8.41 -5.21
C PRO A 152 11.30 7.07 -4.78
N TYR A 153 10.67 5.95 -5.16
CA TYR A 153 11.07 4.64 -4.63
C TYR A 153 12.50 4.22 -5.00
N ASP A 154 13.06 4.67 -6.09
CA ASP A 154 14.47 4.45 -6.45
C ASP A 154 15.42 5.10 -5.45
N ILE A 155 15.09 6.29 -4.96
CA ILE A 155 15.83 6.99 -3.90
C ILE A 155 15.57 6.34 -2.55
N LEU A 156 14.31 6.08 -2.22
CA LEU A 156 13.91 5.48 -0.95
C LEU A 156 14.59 4.11 -0.75
N ASP A 157 14.51 3.23 -1.72
CA ASP A 157 15.07 1.88 -1.64
C ASP A 157 16.60 1.89 -1.58
N GLY A 158 17.23 2.84 -2.27
CA GLY A 158 18.66 3.05 -2.18
C GLY A 158 19.11 3.48 -0.77
N ILE A 159 18.39 4.42 -0.15
CA ILE A 159 18.66 4.86 1.22
C ILE A 159 18.39 3.71 2.21
N LEU A 160 17.26 3.00 2.08
CA LEU A 160 16.92 1.88 2.96
C LEU A 160 17.90 0.72 2.85
N THR A 161 18.43 0.44 1.64
CA THR A 161 19.48 -0.56 1.46
C THR A 161 20.73 -0.21 2.29
N MET A 162 21.10 1.07 2.32
CA MET A 162 22.24 1.50 3.12
C MET A 162 21.94 1.45 4.63
N LEU A 163 20.82 2.05 5.05
CA LEU A 163 20.49 2.17 6.48
C LEU A 163 20.13 0.81 7.11
N VAL A 164 19.36 -0.03 6.42
CA VAL A 164 18.78 -1.26 6.98
C VAL A 164 19.66 -2.48 6.65
N ASP A 165 20.03 -2.69 5.37
CA ASP A 165 20.73 -3.90 4.97
C ASP A 165 22.25 -3.80 5.20
N GLN A 166 22.82 -2.59 5.12
CA GLN A 166 24.25 -2.37 5.32
C GLN A 166 24.59 -1.73 6.67
N GLU A 167 23.58 -1.41 7.49
CA GLU A 167 23.75 -0.75 8.79
C GLU A 167 24.60 0.54 8.71
N ALA A 168 24.50 1.25 7.56
CA ALA A 168 25.22 2.48 7.31
C ALA A 168 24.60 3.66 8.08
N SER A 169 25.43 4.67 8.37
CA SER A 169 24.97 5.89 9.02
C SER A 169 24.37 6.89 8.02
N VAL A 170 23.62 7.87 8.53
CA VAL A 170 23.17 9.04 7.73
C VAL A 170 24.36 9.72 7.04
N ALA A 171 25.51 9.80 7.70
CA ALA A 171 26.70 10.42 7.12
C ALA A 171 27.22 9.64 5.90
N ASP A 172 27.17 8.30 5.96
CA ASP A 172 27.58 7.45 4.84
C ASP A 172 26.63 7.60 3.65
N CYS A 173 25.30 7.67 3.89
CA CYS A 173 24.33 7.93 2.84
C CYS A 173 24.57 9.29 2.16
N VAL A 174 24.88 10.32 2.92
CA VAL A 174 25.21 11.65 2.38
C VAL A 174 26.52 11.63 1.60
N ALA A 175 27.51 10.87 2.05
CA ALA A 175 28.80 10.76 1.37
C ALA A 175 28.70 10.14 -0.02
N VAL A 176 27.71 9.26 -0.28
CA VAL A 176 27.45 8.69 -1.60
C VAL A 176 26.50 9.53 -2.47
N GLY A 177 26.00 10.67 -1.95
CA GLY A 177 25.26 11.65 -2.73
C GLY A 177 23.78 11.80 -2.41
N TYR A 178 23.23 11.09 -1.42
CA TYR A 178 21.85 11.33 -0.99
C TYR A 178 21.73 12.64 -0.21
N GLU A 179 20.61 13.34 -0.42
CA GLU A 179 20.32 14.57 0.31
C GLU A 179 20.10 14.29 1.80
N ARG A 180 20.76 15.04 2.68
CA ARG A 180 20.74 14.83 4.13
C ARG A 180 19.33 14.87 4.73
N GLU A 181 18.49 15.82 4.30
CA GLU A 181 17.14 15.97 4.86
C GLU A 181 16.23 14.81 4.41
N THR A 182 16.40 14.33 3.17
CA THR A 182 15.72 13.14 2.68
C THR A 182 16.13 11.89 3.47
N VAL A 183 17.43 11.69 3.72
CA VAL A 183 17.91 10.55 4.51
C VAL A 183 17.37 10.58 5.93
N LYS A 184 17.36 11.75 6.59
CA LYS A 184 16.79 11.89 7.93
C LYS A 184 15.28 11.62 7.96
N LYS A 185 14.54 12.04 6.92
CA LYS A 185 13.10 11.76 6.83
C LYS A 185 12.82 10.26 6.70
N VAL A 186 13.72 9.52 6.04
CA VAL A 186 13.61 8.06 5.88
C VAL A 186 14.04 7.31 7.14
N GLU A 187 15.00 7.84 7.92
CA GLU A 187 15.49 7.24 9.16
C GLU A 187 14.46 7.29 10.30
N HIS A 188 13.56 8.30 10.30
CA HIS A 188 12.54 8.53 11.34
C HIS A 188 11.24 7.80 11.06
#